data_ffd7e2dd973fbc402cb0661b518cae0d
#
_entry.id   ffd7e2dd973fbc402cb0661b518cae0d
#
_cell.length_a   1.000
_cell.length_b   1.000
_cell.length_c   1.000
_cell.angle_alpha   90.00
_cell.angle_beta   90.00
_cell.angle_gamma   90.00
#
_symmetry.space_group_name_H-M   'P 1'
#
loop_
_entity.id
_entity.type
_entity.pdbx_description
1 polymer ?
#
loop_
_entity_poly.entity_id
_entity_poly.type
_entity_poly.pdbx_seq_one_letter_code
_entity_poly.pdbx_strand_id
1 'polypeptide(L)'
;GLGVNFIENEGPVFTKPIDSPVDVNNLAHFNPSDLDYVYKAVTNIKNSLPDHIPLIGFCGSPWTLAAYSIEGRSSKDFAKTLNFIKANKSETHELLSKYTDACFLYLRKQVQSGADVIQIFDSWANLLKKDDLQAFSFDYVASLITALKIDPVTKNTPVIIFARDPDCDSEVLMTTGADCISLYWTMNNFDIEMSKNKVALQGNLNPKILLEDKETIKKETFKLLSKYKNYPGYIFNLGHGITPDIDPDKVKYLTDIVREY
;
A
#
# COMPACT_ATOMS: atom_id res chain seq x y z
N GLY A 1 1.41 17.60 11.57
CA GLY A 1 0.91 18.43 12.68
C GLY A 1 0.06 17.69 13.71
N LEU A 2 -0.31 16.41 13.43
CA LEU A 2 -1.20 15.62 14.31
C LEU A 2 -0.49 15.05 15.55
N GLY A 3 0.85 14.94 15.51
CA GLY A 3 1.63 14.25 16.53
C GLY A 3 1.33 12.76 16.58
N VAL A 4 2.38 11.94 16.59
CA VAL A 4 2.26 10.47 16.65
C VAL A 4 3.17 9.95 17.75
N ASN A 5 2.62 9.14 18.64
CA ASN A 5 3.36 8.36 19.62
C ASN A 5 3.24 6.88 19.30
N PHE A 6 4.30 6.12 19.55
CA PHE A 6 4.25 4.66 19.46
C PHE A 6 4.05 4.09 20.86
N ILE A 7 2.92 3.41 21.07
CA ILE A 7 2.56 2.76 22.32
C ILE A 7 2.78 1.26 22.15
N GLU A 8 3.45 0.65 23.11
CA GLU A 8 3.70 -0.78 23.12
C GLU A 8 2.38 -1.56 23.05
N ASN A 9 2.31 -2.53 22.12
CA ASN A 9 1.13 -3.36 21.80
C ASN A 9 -0.07 -2.61 21.18
N GLU A 10 -0.03 -1.28 21.02
CA GLU A 10 -1.09 -0.52 20.32
C GLU A 10 -0.63 0.00 18.96
N GLY A 11 0.68 0.21 18.78
CA GLY A 11 1.25 0.81 17.58
C GLY A 11 1.15 2.34 17.57
N PRO A 12 0.96 2.97 16.40
CA PRO A 12 0.88 4.43 16.28
C PRO A 12 -0.44 4.96 16.85
N VAL A 13 -0.32 5.95 17.74
CA VAL A 13 -1.45 6.67 18.35
C VAL A 13 -1.26 8.16 18.12
N PHE A 14 -2.27 8.81 17.54
CA PHE A 14 -2.25 10.24 17.28
C PHE A 14 -2.59 11.03 18.54
N THR A 15 -1.80 12.04 18.86
CA THR A 15 -2.05 12.91 20.02
C THR A 15 -3.15 13.94 19.75
N LYS A 16 -3.35 14.28 18.50
CA LYS A 16 -4.38 15.21 18.03
C LYS A 16 -5.09 14.60 16.81
N PRO A 17 -5.96 13.61 16.99
CA PRO A 17 -6.73 13.05 15.89
C PRO A 17 -7.67 14.09 15.29
N ILE A 18 -8.16 13.83 14.08
CA ILE A 18 -9.17 14.67 13.42
C ILE A 18 -10.55 14.29 13.98
N ASP A 19 -11.13 15.21 14.76
CA ASP A 19 -12.43 15.02 15.40
C ASP A 19 -13.56 15.83 14.76
N SER A 20 -13.20 16.88 14.03
CA SER A 20 -14.16 17.83 13.46
C SER A 20 -13.71 18.40 12.11
N PRO A 21 -14.63 19.01 11.33
CA PRO A 21 -14.30 19.78 10.13
C PRO A 21 -13.23 20.85 10.36
N VAL A 22 -13.23 21.49 11.53
CA VAL A 22 -12.25 22.53 11.85
C VAL A 22 -10.83 21.97 11.91
N ASP A 23 -10.67 20.71 12.36
CA ASP A 23 -9.34 20.06 12.41
C ASP A 23 -8.80 19.81 11.00
N VAL A 24 -9.67 19.47 10.04
CA VAL A 24 -9.30 19.33 8.63
C VAL A 24 -8.79 20.66 8.07
N ASN A 25 -9.51 21.74 8.33
CA ASN A 25 -9.12 23.07 7.85
C ASN A 25 -7.79 23.54 8.46
N ASN A 26 -7.55 23.22 9.72
CA ASN A 26 -6.34 23.59 10.46
C ASN A 26 -5.13 22.66 10.20
N LEU A 27 -5.31 21.59 9.44
CA LEU A 27 -4.21 20.68 9.11
C LEU A 27 -3.14 21.43 8.31
N ALA A 28 -1.92 21.43 8.85
CA ALA A 28 -0.79 22.09 8.23
C ALA A 28 -0.45 21.48 6.87
N HIS A 29 0.06 22.29 5.94
CA HIS A 29 0.63 21.77 4.70
C HIS A 29 1.85 20.90 5.00
N PHE A 30 1.94 19.79 4.28
CA PHE A 30 3.08 18.89 4.40
C PHE A 30 4.36 19.55 3.89
N ASN A 31 5.39 19.59 4.73
CA ASN A 31 6.73 19.99 4.34
C ASN A 31 7.62 18.76 4.23
N PRO A 32 8.07 18.36 3.04
CA PRO A 32 8.92 17.18 2.86
C PRO A 32 10.18 17.18 3.74
N SER A 33 10.75 18.35 4.03
CA SER A 33 11.99 18.45 4.82
C SER A 33 11.85 17.97 6.26
N ASP A 34 10.62 17.92 6.79
CA ASP A 34 10.36 17.37 8.14
C ASP A 34 10.66 15.87 8.23
N LEU A 35 10.75 15.19 7.06
CA LEU A 35 11.06 13.77 6.94
C LEU A 35 12.44 13.49 6.29
N ASP A 36 13.35 14.44 6.32
CA ASP A 36 14.71 14.29 5.73
C ASP A 36 15.45 13.04 6.24
N TYR A 37 15.20 12.62 7.48
CA TYR A 37 15.78 11.39 8.03
C TYR A 37 15.33 10.13 7.28
N VAL A 38 14.08 10.09 6.78
CA VAL A 38 13.57 8.98 5.95
C VAL A 38 14.31 8.96 4.62
N TYR A 39 14.46 10.11 3.97
CA TYR A 39 15.10 10.20 2.66
C TYR A 39 16.60 9.86 2.73
N LYS A 40 17.28 10.27 3.81
CA LYS A 40 18.65 9.85 4.09
C LYS A 40 18.74 8.33 4.29
N ALA A 41 17.79 7.73 4.99
CA ALA A 41 17.74 6.26 5.15
C ALA A 41 17.56 5.56 3.80
N VAL A 42 16.64 6.04 2.94
CA VAL A 42 16.46 5.52 1.56
C VAL A 42 17.78 5.57 0.78
N THR A 43 18.48 6.72 0.80
CA THR A 43 19.78 6.88 0.12
C THR A 43 20.84 5.91 0.66
N ASN A 44 20.95 5.77 1.99
CA ASN A 44 21.92 4.87 2.60
C ASN A 44 21.65 3.40 2.25
N ILE A 45 20.37 2.99 2.27
CA ILE A 45 19.96 1.64 1.88
C ILE A 45 20.30 1.40 0.40
N LYS A 46 19.90 2.33 -0.48
CA LYS A 46 20.15 2.20 -1.93
C LYS A 46 21.65 2.05 -2.22
N ASN A 47 22.50 2.83 -1.57
CA ASN A 47 23.95 2.76 -1.73
C ASN A 47 24.58 1.46 -1.19
N SER A 48 23.85 0.75 -0.32
CA SER A 48 24.32 -0.52 0.29
C SER A 48 23.77 -1.75 -0.43
N LEU A 49 22.76 -1.60 -1.27
CA LEU A 49 22.18 -2.71 -2.03
C LEU A 49 23.03 -3.04 -3.25
N PRO A 50 23.14 -4.33 -3.61
CA PRO A 50 23.68 -4.72 -4.90
C PRO A 50 22.89 -4.10 -6.06
N ASP A 51 23.54 -3.74 -7.16
CA ASP A 51 22.93 -3.05 -8.30
C ASP A 51 21.71 -3.76 -8.89
N HIS A 52 21.65 -5.09 -8.80
CA HIS A 52 20.56 -5.91 -9.30
C HIS A 52 19.34 -6.00 -8.36
N ILE A 53 19.42 -5.40 -7.17
CA ILE A 53 18.33 -5.40 -6.19
C ILE A 53 17.63 -4.04 -6.21
N PRO A 54 16.40 -3.93 -6.74
CA PRO A 54 15.65 -2.69 -6.70
C PRO A 54 15.14 -2.37 -5.29
N LEU A 55 15.09 -1.08 -4.97
CA LEU A 55 14.54 -0.58 -3.71
C LEU A 55 13.12 -0.06 -3.94
N ILE A 56 12.16 -0.59 -3.18
CA ILE A 56 10.77 -0.13 -3.20
C ILE A 56 10.58 0.95 -2.12
N GLY A 57 10.29 2.18 -2.55
CA GLY A 57 9.75 3.23 -1.69
C GLY A 57 8.25 3.07 -1.53
N PHE A 58 7.66 3.57 -0.44
CA PHE A 58 6.23 3.37 -0.23
C PHE A 58 5.56 4.48 0.60
N CYS A 59 4.23 4.52 0.53
CA CYS A 59 3.38 5.26 1.47
C CYS A 59 2.04 4.54 1.69
N GLY A 60 1.29 4.98 2.71
CA GLY A 60 -0.14 4.69 2.80
C GLY A 60 -0.90 5.43 1.69
N SER A 61 -2.05 4.90 1.26
CA SER A 61 -2.98 5.64 0.39
C SER A 61 -3.55 6.87 1.12
N PRO A 62 -4.04 7.88 0.40
CA PRO A 62 -4.75 9.01 1.02
C PRO A 62 -5.87 8.56 1.96
N TRP A 63 -6.66 7.55 1.57
CA TRP A 63 -7.69 6.95 2.43
C TRP A 63 -7.12 6.30 3.69
N THR A 64 -6.08 5.49 3.55
CA THR A 64 -5.42 4.84 4.70
C THR A 64 -4.92 5.87 5.73
N LEU A 65 -4.32 6.97 5.26
CA LEU A 65 -3.86 8.04 6.14
C LEU A 65 -5.03 8.79 6.79
N ALA A 66 -6.11 9.07 6.04
CA ALA A 66 -7.32 9.67 6.56
C ALA A 66 -7.97 8.79 7.63
N ALA A 67 -8.10 7.48 7.36
CA ALA A 67 -8.67 6.53 8.30
C ALA A 67 -7.94 6.53 9.64
N TYR A 68 -6.61 6.44 9.64
CA TYR A 68 -5.82 6.50 10.87
C TYR A 68 -5.89 7.85 11.57
N SER A 69 -5.86 8.96 10.83
CA SER A 69 -5.86 10.30 11.42
C SER A 69 -7.20 10.68 12.05
N ILE A 70 -8.31 10.18 11.52
CA ILE A 70 -9.65 10.36 12.10
C ILE A 70 -9.86 9.41 13.28
N GLU A 71 -9.54 8.11 13.11
CA GLU A 71 -9.70 7.13 14.18
C GLU A 71 -8.79 7.44 15.38
N GLY A 72 -7.60 7.99 15.11
CA GLY A 72 -6.60 8.36 16.13
C GLY A 72 -5.68 7.22 16.55
N ARG A 73 -6.01 5.98 16.22
CA ARG A 73 -5.25 4.76 16.51
C ARG A 73 -5.66 3.60 15.59
N SER A 74 -5.01 2.47 15.73
CA SER A 74 -5.53 1.23 15.13
C SER A 74 -6.82 0.83 15.84
N SER A 75 -7.85 0.47 15.07
CA SER A 75 -9.18 0.05 15.58
C SER A 75 -9.65 -1.17 14.82
N LYS A 76 -10.57 -1.93 15.41
CA LYS A 76 -11.11 -3.13 14.77
C LYS A 76 -12.08 -2.80 13.65
N ASP A 77 -12.89 -1.78 13.82
CA ASP A 77 -14.02 -1.45 12.96
C ASP A 77 -13.99 -0.02 12.39
N PHE A 78 -13.07 0.83 12.87
CA PHE A 78 -12.96 2.24 12.44
C PHE A 78 -14.30 2.99 12.49
N ALA A 79 -15.10 2.73 13.53
CA ALA A 79 -16.44 3.29 13.64
C ALA A 79 -16.48 4.83 13.66
N LYS A 80 -15.48 5.48 14.33
CA LYS A 80 -15.34 6.93 14.33
C LYS A 80 -15.10 7.46 12.92
N THR A 81 -14.19 6.84 12.18
CA THR A 81 -13.87 7.19 10.79
C THR A 81 -15.09 7.07 9.89
N LEU A 82 -15.80 5.93 9.95
CA LEU A 82 -16.99 5.70 9.12
C LEU A 82 -18.14 6.66 9.45
N ASN A 83 -18.29 7.06 10.70
CA ASN A 83 -19.28 8.08 11.09
C ASN A 83 -18.86 9.47 10.61
N PHE A 84 -17.57 9.81 10.71
CA PHE A 84 -17.04 11.10 10.25
C PHE A 84 -17.29 11.31 8.75
N ILE A 85 -16.95 10.33 7.89
CA ILE A 85 -17.12 10.45 6.43
C ILE A 85 -18.59 10.55 6.02
N LYS A 86 -19.52 9.91 6.76
CA LYS A 86 -20.96 10.03 6.52
C LYS A 86 -21.48 11.42 6.84
N ALA A 87 -21.01 12.01 7.94
CA ALA A 87 -21.48 13.31 8.43
C ALA A 87 -20.81 14.50 7.71
N ASN A 88 -19.56 14.35 7.23
CA ASN A 88 -18.71 15.44 6.77
C ASN A 88 -18.06 15.09 5.41
N LYS A 89 -18.90 14.82 4.39
CA LYS A 89 -18.42 14.37 3.07
C LYS A 89 -17.48 15.37 2.41
N SER A 90 -17.82 16.66 2.42
CA SER A 90 -17.02 17.73 1.81
C SER A 90 -15.63 17.83 2.44
N GLU A 91 -15.58 17.84 3.77
CA GLU A 91 -14.34 17.93 4.53
C GLU A 91 -13.50 16.66 4.42
N THR A 92 -14.16 15.51 4.25
CA THR A 92 -13.46 14.26 3.93
C THR A 92 -12.75 14.35 2.58
N HIS A 93 -13.41 14.88 1.56
CA HIS A 93 -12.77 15.11 0.25
C HIS A 93 -11.63 16.12 0.34
N GLU A 94 -11.76 17.18 1.13
CA GLU A 94 -10.66 18.13 1.40
C GLU A 94 -9.47 17.42 2.09
N LEU A 95 -9.72 16.62 3.11
CA LEU A 95 -8.70 15.85 3.81
C LEU A 95 -7.95 14.90 2.88
N LEU A 96 -8.70 14.15 2.05
CA LEU A 96 -8.13 13.21 1.08
C LEU A 96 -7.28 13.95 0.04
N SER A 97 -7.71 15.13 -0.41
CA SER A 97 -6.92 15.97 -1.32
C SER A 97 -5.60 16.41 -0.67
N LYS A 98 -5.64 16.90 0.58
CA LYS A 98 -4.43 17.27 1.33
C LYS A 98 -3.46 16.08 1.49
N TYR A 99 -3.98 14.88 1.76
CA TYR A 99 -3.15 13.68 1.84
C TYR A 99 -2.62 13.23 0.49
N THR A 100 -3.37 13.42 -0.60
CA THR A 100 -2.88 13.14 -1.96
C THR A 100 -1.66 13.98 -2.29
N ASP A 101 -1.72 15.29 -2.00
CA ASP A 101 -0.59 16.20 -2.21
C ASP A 101 0.62 15.83 -1.33
N ALA A 102 0.37 15.50 -0.07
CA ALA A 102 1.42 15.06 0.85
C ALA A 102 2.08 13.75 0.39
N CYS A 103 1.30 12.75 -0.03
CA CYS A 103 1.79 11.49 -0.58
C CYS A 103 2.63 11.72 -1.85
N PHE A 104 2.17 12.58 -2.75
CA PHE A 104 2.93 12.94 -3.94
C PHE A 104 4.31 13.50 -3.59
N LEU A 105 4.37 14.52 -2.74
CA LEU A 105 5.63 15.14 -2.33
C LEU A 105 6.56 14.14 -1.61
N TYR A 106 6.00 13.30 -0.75
CA TYR A 106 6.73 12.28 -0.01
C TYR A 106 7.34 11.21 -0.93
N LEU A 107 6.54 10.67 -1.86
CA LEU A 107 6.99 9.66 -2.81
C LEU A 107 8.01 10.23 -3.80
N ARG A 108 7.78 11.45 -4.27
CA ARG A 108 8.73 12.16 -5.13
C ARG A 108 10.11 12.28 -4.49
N LYS A 109 10.16 12.60 -3.19
CA LYS A 109 11.40 12.67 -2.42
C LYS A 109 12.07 11.30 -2.24
N GLN A 110 11.29 10.22 -2.05
CA GLN A 110 11.86 8.88 -1.99
C GLN A 110 12.51 8.47 -3.32
N VAL A 111 11.87 8.78 -4.46
CA VAL A 111 12.47 8.54 -5.79
C VAL A 111 13.75 9.35 -5.97
N GLN A 112 13.74 10.65 -5.61
CA GLN A 112 14.96 11.48 -5.63
C GLN A 112 16.09 10.91 -4.76
N SER A 113 15.73 10.16 -3.72
CA SER A 113 16.67 9.54 -2.77
C SER A 113 17.12 8.14 -3.17
N GLY A 114 16.62 7.61 -4.30
CA GLY A 114 17.09 6.36 -4.88
C GLY A 114 16.09 5.20 -4.85
N ALA A 115 14.83 5.43 -4.53
CA ALA A 115 13.79 4.40 -4.72
C ALA A 115 13.58 4.13 -6.21
N ASP A 116 13.65 2.85 -6.61
CA ASP A 116 13.49 2.39 -8.00
C ASP A 116 12.03 2.14 -8.37
N VAL A 117 11.19 1.80 -7.38
CA VAL A 117 9.77 1.47 -7.51
C VAL A 117 9.02 2.12 -6.37
N ILE A 118 7.76 2.45 -6.56
CA ILE A 118 6.88 2.97 -5.53
C ILE A 118 5.76 1.96 -5.26
N GLN A 119 5.41 1.77 -3.98
CA GLN A 119 4.21 1.02 -3.59
C GLN A 119 3.29 1.88 -2.73
N ILE A 120 2.01 1.97 -3.14
CA ILE A 120 0.94 2.64 -2.40
C ILE A 120 0.13 1.57 -1.68
N PHE A 121 -0.02 1.71 -0.34
CA PHE A 121 -0.76 0.74 0.47
C PHE A 121 -2.14 1.29 0.86
N ASP A 122 -3.19 0.76 0.26
CA ASP A 122 -4.55 0.98 0.73
C ASP A 122 -4.96 -0.12 1.73
N SER A 123 -4.41 0.00 2.94
CA SER A 123 -4.54 -1.00 3.99
C SER A 123 -5.94 -1.09 4.59
N TRP A 124 -6.79 -0.11 4.32
CA TRP A 124 -8.15 -0.02 4.86
C TRP A 124 -9.22 0.08 3.76
N ALA A 125 -8.92 -0.34 2.53
CA ALA A 125 -9.88 -0.40 1.43
C ALA A 125 -11.15 -1.19 1.81
N ASN A 126 -11.00 -2.26 2.57
CA ASN A 126 -12.10 -3.13 3.02
C ASN A 126 -13.13 -2.47 3.95
N LEU A 127 -12.83 -1.30 4.50
CA LEU A 127 -13.79 -0.52 5.30
C LEU A 127 -14.85 0.15 4.44
N LEU A 128 -14.56 0.39 3.16
CA LEU A 128 -15.42 1.09 2.21
C LEU A 128 -16.17 0.08 1.33
N LYS A 129 -17.41 0.41 0.98
CA LYS A 129 -18.20 -0.34 0.03
C LYS A 129 -18.17 0.33 -1.34
N LYS A 130 -18.45 -0.43 -2.39
CA LYS A 130 -18.37 -0.06 -3.81
C LYS A 130 -18.26 1.45 -4.12
N ASP A 131 -19.34 2.19 -3.95
CA ASP A 131 -19.39 3.62 -4.33
C ASP A 131 -18.47 4.48 -3.43
N ASP A 132 -18.44 4.19 -2.13
CA ASP A 132 -17.56 4.88 -1.18
C ASP A 132 -16.09 4.51 -1.42
N LEU A 133 -15.80 3.26 -1.80
CA LEU A 133 -14.45 2.81 -2.16
C LEU A 133 -13.91 3.59 -3.37
N GLN A 134 -14.73 3.76 -4.39
CA GLN A 134 -14.37 4.58 -5.55
C GLN A 134 -14.13 6.04 -5.12
N ALA A 135 -15.13 6.65 -4.46
CA ALA A 135 -15.15 8.09 -4.17
C ALA A 135 -14.13 8.52 -3.11
N PHE A 136 -13.84 7.70 -2.10
CA PHE A 136 -12.95 8.08 -0.99
C PHE A 136 -11.57 7.42 -1.05
N SER A 137 -11.37 6.42 -1.92
CA SER A 137 -10.05 5.79 -2.07
C SER A 137 -9.55 5.85 -3.51
N PHE A 138 -10.16 5.14 -4.46
CA PHE A 138 -9.53 4.89 -5.76
C PHE A 138 -9.43 6.14 -6.63
N ASP A 139 -10.36 7.10 -6.55
CA ASP A 139 -10.25 8.37 -7.26
C ASP A 139 -9.02 9.16 -6.80
N TYR A 140 -8.69 9.12 -5.51
CA TYR A 140 -7.52 9.78 -4.95
C TYR A 140 -6.21 9.02 -5.24
N VAL A 141 -6.26 7.68 -5.24
CA VAL A 141 -5.12 6.87 -5.69
C VAL A 141 -4.83 7.12 -7.18
N ALA A 142 -5.86 7.16 -8.02
CA ALA A 142 -5.71 7.48 -9.45
C ALA A 142 -5.15 8.89 -9.68
N SER A 143 -5.63 9.87 -8.90
CA SER A 143 -5.11 11.24 -8.95
C SER A 143 -3.63 11.31 -8.54
N LEU A 144 -3.25 10.61 -7.47
CA LEU A 144 -1.85 10.51 -7.01
C LEU A 144 -0.97 9.85 -8.08
N ILE A 145 -1.40 8.73 -8.66
CA ILE A 145 -0.65 8.03 -9.70
C ILE A 145 -0.52 8.90 -10.94
N THR A 146 -1.58 9.59 -11.35
CA THR A 146 -1.54 10.53 -12.48
C THR A 146 -0.50 11.63 -12.23
N ALA A 147 -0.49 12.24 -11.05
CA ALA A 147 0.50 13.25 -10.69
C ALA A 147 1.94 12.70 -10.75
N LEU A 148 2.17 11.48 -10.26
CA LEU A 148 3.47 10.81 -10.33
C LEU A 148 3.91 10.54 -11.78
N LYS A 149 2.98 10.19 -12.67
CA LYS A 149 3.27 9.87 -14.09
C LYS A 149 3.56 11.08 -14.96
N ILE A 150 3.15 12.28 -14.55
CA ILE A 150 3.46 13.53 -15.28
C ILE A 150 4.65 14.29 -14.71
N ASP A 151 5.05 14.03 -13.45
CA ASP A 151 6.19 14.73 -12.83
C ASP A 151 7.53 14.28 -13.45
N PRO A 152 8.42 15.19 -13.83
CA PRO A 152 9.69 14.86 -14.50
C PRO A 152 10.60 13.92 -13.71
N VAL A 153 10.48 13.90 -12.37
CA VAL A 153 11.31 13.05 -11.49
C VAL A 153 10.76 11.63 -11.42
N THR A 154 9.42 11.47 -11.33
CA THR A 154 8.78 10.18 -11.01
C THR A 154 8.14 9.50 -12.21
N LYS A 155 7.98 10.18 -13.36
CA LYS A 155 7.21 9.69 -14.53
C LYS A 155 7.64 8.31 -15.05
N ASN A 156 8.89 7.94 -14.88
CA ASN A 156 9.43 6.65 -15.32
C ASN A 156 9.52 5.62 -14.17
N THR A 157 9.12 5.97 -12.95
CA THR A 157 9.13 5.08 -11.80
C THR A 157 7.89 4.20 -11.82
N PRO A 158 8.01 2.87 -11.82
CA PRO A 158 6.85 1.97 -11.71
C PRO A 158 6.11 2.17 -10.39
N VAL A 159 4.78 2.10 -10.46
CA VAL A 159 3.89 2.24 -9.30
C VAL A 159 3.11 0.96 -9.06
N ILE A 160 3.19 0.43 -7.86
CA ILE A 160 2.43 -0.72 -7.38
C ILE A 160 1.31 -0.20 -6.48
N ILE A 161 0.08 -0.68 -6.67
CA ILE A 161 -1.04 -0.47 -5.75
C ILE A 161 -1.36 -1.78 -5.01
N PHE A 162 -1.47 -1.71 -3.69
CA PHE A 162 -2.03 -2.76 -2.85
C PHE A 162 -3.32 -2.25 -2.23
N ALA A 163 -4.42 -2.97 -2.41
CA ALA A 163 -5.67 -2.72 -1.72
C ALA A 163 -6.06 -3.97 -0.91
N ARG A 164 -6.27 -3.78 0.40
CA ARG A 164 -6.62 -4.87 1.29
C ARG A 164 -8.09 -5.24 1.12
N ASP A 165 -8.36 -6.47 0.63
CA ASP A 165 -9.69 -7.08 0.53
C ASP A 165 -10.78 -6.10 0.03
N PRO A 166 -10.54 -5.40 -1.09
CA PRO A 166 -11.44 -4.36 -1.56
C PRO A 166 -12.76 -4.97 -2.07
N ASP A 167 -13.86 -4.28 -1.79
CA ASP A 167 -15.20 -4.65 -2.30
C ASP A 167 -15.37 -4.17 -3.76
N CYS A 168 -14.57 -4.73 -4.66
CA CYS A 168 -14.60 -4.37 -6.08
C CYS A 168 -14.12 -5.50 -6.98
N ASP A 169 -14.45 -5.38 -8.26
CA ASP A 169 -13.92 -6.23 -9.31
C ASP A 169 -12.49 -5.82 -9.69
N SER A 170 -11.73 -6.74 -10.28
CA SER A 170 -10.34 -6.52 -10.72
C SER A 170 -10.18 -5.35 -11.69
N GLU A 171 -11.18 -5.10 -12.52
CA GLU A 171 -11.20 -3.99 -13.48
C GLU A 171 -11.06 -2.63 -12.79
N VAL A 172 -11.73 -2.47 -11.65
CA VAL A 172 -11.71 -1.22 -10.88
C VAL A 172 -10.29 -0.90 -10.37
N LEU A 173 -9.55 -1.93 -9.93
CA LEU A 173 -8.14 -1.75 -9.54
C LEU A 173 -7.27 -1.29 -10.70
N MET A 174 -7.53 -1.79 -11.92
CA MET A 174 -6.79 -1.37 -13.11
C MET A 174 -7.08 0.09 -13.50
N THR A 175 -8.25 0.64 -13.15
CA THR A 175 -8.57 2.06 -13.44
C THR A 175 -7.73 3.04 -12.63
N THR A 176 -7.05 2.59 -11.58
CA THR A 176 -6.12 3.44 -10.80
C THR A 176 -4.92 3.92 -11.60
N GLY A 177 -4.61 3.29 -12.73
CA GLY A 177 -3.45 3.63 -13.57
C GLY A 177 -2.10 3.12 -13.04
N ALA A 178 -2.10 2.22 -12.05
CA ALA A 178 -0.89 1.59 -11.54
C ALA A 178 -0.25 0.66 -12.59
N ASP A 179 1.08 0.56 -12.58
CA ASP A 179 1.81 -0.39 -13.44
C ASP A 179 1.73 -1.82 -12.92
N CYS A 180 1.50 -1.99 -11.61
CA CYS A 180 1.39 -3.29 -10.95
C CYS A 180 0.29 -3.28 -9.90
N ILE A 181 -0.50 -4.36 -9.85
CA ILE A 181 -1.50 -4.59 -8.82
C ILE A 181 -0.98 -5.67 -7.87
N SER A 182 -0.82 -5.31 -6.60
CA SER A 182 -0.49 -6.26 -5.54
C SER A 182 -1.78 -6.85 -4.98
N LEU A 183 -1.98 -8.14 -5.22
CA LEU A 183 -3.21 -8.86 -4.91
C LEU A 183 -3.25 -9.26 -3.43
N TYR A 184 -4.37 -8.98 -2.77
CA TYR A 184 -4.66 -9.53 -1.45
C TYR A 184 -4.86 -11.05 -1.52
N TRP A 185 -4.52 -11.79 -0.48
CA TRP A 185 -4.50 -13.25 -0.51
C TRP A 185 -5.87 -13.92 -0.72
N THR A 186 -6.98 -13.22 -0.40
CA THR A 186 -8.36 -13.70 -0.66
C THR A 186 -8.84 -13.41 -2.08
N MET A 187 -8.15 -12.56 -2.84
CA MET A 187 -8.53 -12.21 -4.21
C MET A 187 -8.22 -13.36 -5.19
N ASN A 188 -9.07 -14.37 -5.16
CA ASN A 188 -8.93 -15.54 -6.05
C ASN A 188 -9.55 -15.34 -7.43
N ASN A 189 -10.47 -14.37 -7.58
CA ASN A 189 -11.27 -14.11 -8.76
C ASN A 189 -10.71 -12.97 -9.63
N PHE A 190 -9.44 -12.58 -9.43
CA PHE A 190 -8.80 -11.61 -10.31
C PHE A 190 -8.70 -12.20 -11.72
N ASP A 191 -9.26 -11.49 -12.71
CA ASP A 191 -9.24 -11.96 -14.10
C ASP A 191 -7.83 -11.78 -14.69
N ILE A 192 -7.09 -12.89 -14.67
CA ILE A 192 -5.71 -12.98 -15.18
C ILE A 192 -5.64 -12.71 -16.68
N GLU A 193 -6.57 -13.25 -17.45
CA GLU A 193 -6.55 -13.10 -18.91
C GLU A 193 -6.89 -11.67 -19.32
N MET A 194 -7.83 -11.02 -18.62
CA MET A 194 -8.18 -9.64 -18.89
C MET A 194 -7.05 -8.66 -18.51
N SER A 195 -6.29 -8.95 -17.46
CA SER A 195 -5.19 -8.11 -16.99
C SER A 195 -3.88 -8.33 -17.75
N LYS A 196 -3.77 -9.46 -18.46
CA LYS A 196 -2.57 -9.86 -19.22
C LYS A 196 -2.13 -8.80 -20.23
N ASN A 197 -0.87 -8.44 -20.19
CA ASN A 197 -0.26 -7.37 -21.00
C ASN A 197 -0.79 -5.94 -20.72
N LYS A 198 -1.60 -5.73 -19.67
CA LYS A 198 -2.08 -4.41 -19.28
C LYS A 198 -1.39 -3.91 -18.00
N VAL A 199 -1.24 -4.79 -17.02
CA VAL A 199 -0.60 -4.48 -15.73
C VAL A 199 0.28 -5.66 -15.29
N ALA A 200 1.31 -5.41 -14.50
CA ALA A 200 2.00 -6.45 -13.76
C ALA A 200 1.16 -6.90 -12.56
N LEU A 201 1.40 -8.11 -12.06
CA LEU A 201 0.74 -8.62 -10.85
C LEU A 201 1.79 -8.98 -9.80
N GLN A 202 1.51 -8.63 -8.55
CA GLN A 202 2.30 -9.00 -7.39
C GLN A 202 1.44 -9.82 -6.41
N GLY A 203 2.03 -10.84 -5.79
CA GLY A 203 1.34 -11.62 -4.74
C GLY A 203 1.06 -13.04 -5.20
N ASN A 204 0.10 -13.77 -4.60
CA ASN A 204 -0.68 -13.43 -3.41
C ASN A 204 -0.77 -14.64 -2.48
N LEU A 205 0.42 -15.19 -2.12
CA LEU A 205 0.47 -16.32 -1.20
C LEU A 205 -0.15 -15.92 0.14
N ASN A 206 -1.02 -16.78 0.67
CA ASN A 206 -1.58 -16.56 2.00
C ASN A 206 -0.45 -16.60 3.05
N PRO A 207 -0.21 -15.51 3.80
CA PRO A 207 0.88 -15.48 4.78
C PRO A 207 0.73 -16.54 5.89
N LYS A 208 -0.48 -16.99 6.20
CA LYS A 208 -0.72 -18.05 7.19
C LYS A 208 -0.12 -19.39 6.80
N ILE A 209 0.18 -19.62 5.52
CA ILE A 209 0.89 -20.81 5.06
C ILE A 209 2.27 -20.95 5.72
N LEU A 210 2.88 -19.84 6.10
CA LEU A 210 4.15 -19.83 6.82
C LEU A 210 4.07 -20.36 8.26
N LEU A 211 2.87 -20.59 8.80
CA LEU A 211 2.68 -21.28 10.07
C LEU A 211 2.70 -22.81 9.91
N GLU A 212 2.48 -23.31 8.69
CA GLU A 212 2.43 -24.73 8.36
C GLU A 212 3.82 -25.36 8.24
N ASP A 213 3.89 -26.66 7.94
CA ASP A 213 5.13 -27.37 7.69
C ASP A 213 5.76 -27.01 6.32
N LYS A 214 7.04 -27.35 6.14
CA LYS A 214 7.79 -27.04 4.92
C LYS A 214 7.19 -27.67 3.65
N GLU A 215 6.60 -28.85 3.76
CA GLU A 215 5.95 -29.55 2.63
C GLU A 215 4.73 -28.75 2.15
N THR A 216 3.90 -28.31 3.07
CA THR A 216 2.72 -27.46 2.79
C THR A 216 3.14 -26.11 2.20
N ILE A 217 4.18 -25.44 2.78
CA ILE A 217 4.73 -24.21 2.24
C ILE A 217 5.17 -24.41 0.79
N LYS A 218 5.96 -25.45 0.51
CA LYS A 218 6.44 -25.74 -0.84
C LYS A 218 5.31 -26.00 -1.83
N LYS A 219 4.35 -26.83 -1.44
CA LYS A 219 3.19 -27.20 -2.27
C LYS A 219 2.37 -25.96 -2.68
N GLU A 220 1.99 -25.13 -1.72
CA GLU A 220 1.16 -23.95 -2.00
C GLU A 220 1.95 -22.87 -2.77
N THR A 221 3.26 -22.74 -2.50
CA THR A 221 4.15 -21.85 -3.26
C THR A 221 4.22 -22.28 -4.73
N PHE A 222 4.48 -23.55 -5.00
CA PHE A 222 4.60 -24.05 -6.37
C PHE A 222 3.27 -24.03 -7.13
N LYS A 223 2.16 -24.24 -6.44
CA LYS A 223 0.82 -24.08 -7.00
C LYS A 223 0.61 -22.63 -7.47
N LEU A 224 0.99 -21.65 -6.64
CA LEU A 224 0.88 -20.25 -7.00
C LEU A 224 1.81 -19.86 -8.16
N LEU A 225 3.08 -20.26 -8.11
CA LEU A 225 4.05 -20.02 -9.18
C LEU A 225 3.58 -20.64 -10.52
N SER A 226 3.04 -21.85 -10.48
CA SER A 226 2.47 -22.52 -11.67
C SER A 226 1.27 -21.76 -12.24
N LYS A 227 0.42 -21.18 -11.39
CA LYS A 227 -0.73 -20.35 -11.81
C LYS A 227 -0.29 -19.15 -12.65
N TYR A 228 0.82 -18.50 -12.28
CA TYR A 228 1.31 -17.29 -12.93
C TYR A 228 2.51 -17.53 -13.87
N LYS A 229 2.91 -18.77 -14.13
CA LYS A 229 4.08 -19.13 -14.94
C LYS A 229 4.16 -18.41 -16.29
N ASN A 230 3.01 -18.23 -16.95
CA ASN A 230 2.92 -17.61 -18.27
C ASN A 230 2.39 -16.17 -18.23
N TYR A 231 2.35 -15.57 -17.03
CA TYR A 231 1.92 -14.19 -16.87
C TYR A 231 3.12 -13.25 -16.97
N PRO A 232 3.20 -12.37 -17.98
CA PRO A 232 4.30 -11.43 -18.11
C PRO A 232 4.24 -10.40 -16.97
N GLY A 233 5.38 -10.15 -16.30
CA GLY A 233 5.45 -9.17 -15.21
C GLY A 233 4.89 -9.66 -13.88
N TYR A 234 4.92 -10.98 -13.60
CA TYR A 234 4.55 -11.48 -12.29
C TYR A 234 5.69 -11.31 -11.27
N ILE A 235 5.34 -10.77 -10.10
CA ILE A 235 6.20 -10.61 -8.93
C ILE A 235 5.66 -11.50 -7.82
N PHE A 236 6.42 -12.55 -7.45
CA PHE A 236 6.03 -13.38 -6.31
C PHE A 236 6.09 -12.57 -5.01
N ASN A 237 5.02 -12.62 -4.23
CA ASN A 237 4.93 -12.02 -2.90
C ASN A 237 3.85 -12.72 -2.07
N LEU A 238 3.85 -12.45 -0.76
CA LEU A 238 2.69 -12.72 0.09
C LEU A 238 1.55 -11.74 -0.25
N GLY A 239 0.31 -12.18 -0.06
CA GLY A 239 -0.86 -11.32 -0.26
C GLY A 239 -1.21 -10.42 0.93
N HIS A 240 -0.36 -10.38 1.96
CA HIS A 240 -0.39 -9.49 3.12
C HIS A 240 0.93 -9.61 3.90
N GLY A 241 1.18 -8.71 4.84
CA GLY A 241 2.32 -8.80 5.76
C GLY A 241 2.30 -10.07 6.62
N ILE A 242 3.48 -10.52 7.04
CA ILE A 242 3.63 -11.62 8.00
C ILE A 242 3.23 -11.19 9.41
N THR A 243 2.82 -12.16 10.24
CA THR A 243 2.49 -11.95 11.65
C THR A 243 3.70 -12.27 12.55
N PRO A 244 3.75 -11.72 13.79
CA PRO A 244 4.91 -11.90 14.69
C PRO A 244 5.18 -13.35 15.11
N ASP A 245 4.22 -14.24 14.98
CA ASP A 245 4.29 -15.67 15.29
C ASP A 245 4.93 -16.51 14.17
N ILE A 246 5.24 -15.90 13.01
CA ILE A 246 5.89 -16.60 11.89
C ILE A 246 7.39 -16.70 12.16
N ASP A 247 7.91 -17.94 12.11
CA ASP A 247 9.31 -18.26 12.25
C ASP A 247 10.12 -17.68 11.06
N PRO A 248 11.17 -16.86 11.30
CA PRO A 248 12.05 -16.34 10.26
C PRO A 248 12.68 -17.42 9.36
N ASP A 249 12.96 -18.62 9.87
CA ASP A 249 13.51 -19.72 9.09
C ASP A 249 12.53 -20.23 8.02
N LYS A 250 11.23 -20.12 8.26
CA LYS A 250 10.21 -20.44 7.27
C LYS A 250 10.13 -19.39 6.17
N VAL A 251 10.35 -18.10 6.50
CA VAL A 251 10.46 -17.03 5.51
C VAL A 251 11.69 -17.25 4.63
N LYS A 252 12.82 -17.60 5.25
CA LYS A 252 14.04 -17.96 4.51
C LYS A 252 13.79 -19.14 3.58
N TYR A 253 13.20 -20.20 4.10
CA TYR A 253 12.85 -21.39 3.29
C TYR A 253 11.96 -21.03 2.10
N LEU A 254 10.93 -20.18 2.30
CA LEU A 254 10.07 -19.69 1.21
C LEU A 254 10.89 -19.00 0.13
N THR A 255 11.79 -18.09 0.52
CA THR A 255 12.62 -17.35 -0.46
C THR A 255 13.57 -18.28 -1.22
N ASP A 256 14.11 -19.29 -0.57
CA ASP A 256 15.00 -20.26 -1.19
C ASP A 256 14.27 -21.08 -2.26
N ILE A 257 13.10 -21.65 -1.95
CA ILE A 257 12.32 -22.46 -2.92
C ILE A 257 11.74 -21.64 -4.09
N VAL A 258 11.44 -20.36 -3.88
CA VAL A 258 11.01 -19.46 -4.98
C VAL A 258 12.15 -19.18 -5.96
N ARG A 259 13.39 -19.09 -5.48
CA ARG A 259 14.56 -18.88 -6.33
C ARG A 259 14.96 -20.15 -7.11
N GLU A 260 14.61 -21.32 -6.61
CA GLU A 260 14.90 -22.60 -7.25
C GLU A 260 13.85 -22.98 -8.33
N TYR A 261 12.65 -22.36 -8.31
CA TYR A 261 11.57 -22.61 -9.26
C TYR A 261 11.85 -21.96 -10.62
#